data_6bedcf071cac0efc8c383b60966580dd
#
_entry.id   6bedcf071cac0efc8c383b60966580dd
#
_cell.length_a   1.000
_cell.length_b   1.000
_cell.length_c   1.000
_cell.angle_alpha   90.00
_cell.angle_beta   90.00
_cell.angle_gamma   90.00
#
_symmetry.space_group_name_H-M   'P 1'
#
loop_
_entity.id
_entity.type
_entity.pdbx_description
1 polymer ?
#
loop_
_entity_poly.entity_id
_entity_poly.type
_entity_poly.pdbx_seq_one_letter_code
_entity_poly.pdbx_strand_id
1 'polypeptide(L)'
;MKDFEKFIDGFRNFRRFYFDAENDYYTSLNKGQHPKAIVIACSDSRADPALLMGCDPGDIFVVRNVANLVPHADDALRRDAVLAVLEYGVHHLKVE
;
A
#
# COMPACT_ATOMS: atom_id res chain seq x y z
N MET A 1 25.40 4.31 -9.59
CA MET A 1 25.34 4.42 -8.14
C MET A 1 24.97 3.06 -7.56
N LYS A 2 25.79 2.56 -6.64
CA LYS A 2 25.62 1.21 -6.06
C LYS A 2 24.27 1.01 -5.36
N ASP A 3 23.70 2.08 -4.81
CA ASP A 3 22.43 2.00 -4.10
C ASP A 3 21.25 1.69 -5.03
N PHE A 4 21.31 2.19 -6.26
CA PHE A 4 20.28 1.89 -7.25
C PHE A 4 20.36 0.46 -7.76
N GLU A 5 21.53 -0.15 -7.78
CA GLU A 5 21.66 -1.56 -8.13
C GLU A 5 20.89 -2.45 -7.17
N LYS A 6 20.95 -2.13 -5.88
CA LYS A 6 20.17 -2.83 -4.86
C LYS A 6 18.67 -2.75 -5.14
N PHE A 7 18.17 -1.58 -5.54
CA PHE A 7 16.76 -1.39 -5.86
C PHE A 7 16.34 -2.18 -7.10
N ILE A 8 17.18 -2.18 -8.12
CA ILE A 8 16.94 -2.95 -9.35
C ILE A 8 16.92 -4.44 -9.05
N ASP A 9 17.88 -4.93 -8.26
CA ASP A 9 17.95 -6.34 -7.88
C ASP A 9 16.72 -6.74 -7.01
N GLY A 10 16.32 -5.86 -6.11
CA GLY A 10 15.11 -6.06 -5.31
C GLY A 10 13.86 -6.17 -6.17
N PHE A 11 13.74 -5.32 -7.19
CA PHE A 11 12.64 -5.39 -8.14
C PHE A 11 12.67 -6.68 -8.96
N ARG A 12 13.83 -7.13 -9.39
CA ARG A 12 13.97 -8.41 -10.09
C ARG A 12 13.54 -9.59 -9.23
N ASN A 13 13.89 -9.55 -7.94
CA ASN A 13 13.47 -10.58 -6.98
C ASN A 13 11.95 -10.55 -6.77
N PHE A 14 11.38 -9.38 -6.63
CA PHE A 14 9.92 -9.20 -6.55
C PHE A 14 9.22 -9.79 -7.77
N ARG A 15 9.73 -9.45 -8.96
CA ARG A 15 9.17 -9.95 -10.21
C ARG A 15 9.23 -11.47 -10.30
N ARG A 16 10.36 -12.08 -9.93
CA ARG A 16 10.49 -13.54 -9.91
C ARG A 16 9.52 -14.19 -8.96
N PHE A 17 9.35 -13.60 -7.78
CA PHE A 17 8.50 -14.16 -6.75
C PHE A 17 7.02 -14.11 -7.14
N TYR A 18 6.56 -12.97 -7.68
CA TYR A 18 5.13 -12.75 -7.91
C TYR A 18 4.68 -12.94 -9.36
N PHE A 19 5.56 -12.83 -10.36
CA PHE A 19 5.18 -12.84 -11.77
C PHE A 19 5.76 -14.00 -12.57
N ASP A 20 7.03 -14.34 -12.39
CA ASP A 20 7.75 -15.27 -13.28
C ASP A 20 7.66 -16.72 -12.81
N ALA A 21 7.34 -16.96 -11.55
CA ALA A 21 7.11 -18.30 -11.05
C ALA A 21 5.73 -18.82 -11.50
N GLU A 22 5.46 -20.10 -11.35
CA GLU A 22 4.12 -20.68 -11.55
C GLU A 22 3.10 -20.10 -10.54
N ASN A 23 3.31 -18.89 -10.12
CA ASN A 23 2.57 -18.21 -9.10
C ASN A 23 1.60 -17.24 -9.78
N ASP A 24 0.32 -17.54 -9.75
CA ASP A 24 -0.75 -16.74 -10.32
C ASP A 24 -1.16 -15.57 -9.43
N TYR A 25 -0.29 -15.13 -8.51
CA TYR A 25 -0.64 -14.15 -7.50
C TYR A 25 -1.19 -12.86 -8.12
N TYR A 26 -0.46 -12.26 -9.05
CA TYR A 26 -0.92 -11.03 -9.71
C TYR A 26 -2.04 -11.25 -10.71
N THR A 27 -2.23 -12.44 -11.23
CA THR A 27 -3.35 -12.74 -12.11
C THR A 27 -4.69 -12.50 -11.42
N SER A 28 -4.81 -12.88 -10.18
CA SER A 28 -6.02 -12.61 -9.38
C SER A 28 -6.16 -11.12 -9.08
N LEU A 29 -5.05 -10.40 -8.85
CA LEU A 29 -5.07 -8.96 -8.57
C LEU A 29 -5.42 -8.11 -9.80
N ASN A 30 -5.24 -8.62 -11.01
CA ASN A 30 -5.65 -7.92 -12.23
C ASN A 30 -7.15 -7.66 -12.29
N LYS A 31 -7.94 -8.40 -11.57
CA LYS A 31 -9.41 -8.26 -11.52
C LYS A 31 -9.89 -7.29 -10.44
N GLY A 32 -8.99 -6.82 -9.61
CA GLY A 32 -9.30 -5.90 -8.52
C GLY A 32 -8.51 -6.22 -7.26
N GLN A 33 -8.70 -5.40 -6.23
CA GLN A 33 -8.05 -5.57 -4.94
C GLN A 33 -9.09 -5.70 -3.84
N HIS A 34 -8.78 -6.51 -2.83
CA HIS A 34 -9.65 -6.72 -1.68
C HIS A 34 -8.82 -6.66 -0.39
N PRO A 35 -8.25 -5.48 -0.07
CA PRO A 35 -7.41 -5.34 1.12
C PRO A 35 -8.22 -5.58 2.39
N LYS A 36 -7.56 -6.15 3.39
CA LYS A 36 -8.18 -6.49 4.67
C LYS A 36 -8.21 -5.34 5.65
N ALA A 37 -7.33 -4.36 5.44
CA ALA A 37 -7.21 -3.21 6.34
C ALA A 37 -6.78 -1.97 5.58
N ILE A 38 -7.13 -0.82 6.14
CA ILE A 38 -6.54 0.47 5.75
C ILE A 38 -5.51 0.81 6.82
N VAL A 39 -4.31 1.15 6.38
CA VAL A 39 -3.23 1.54 7.28
C VAL A 39 -2.81 2.97 7.01
N ILE A 40 -2.87 3.80 8.03
CA ILE A 40 -2.35 5.17 7.98
C ILE A 40 -1.05 5.18 8.74
N ALA A 41 0.04 5.44 8.05
CA ALA A 41 1.37 5.30 8.61
C ALA A 41 2.24 6.51 8.35
N CYS A 42 3.35 6.57 9.09
CA CYS A 42 4.35 7.60 8.90
C CYS A 42 5.19 7.32 7.64
N SER A 43 5.64 8.39 6.99
CA SER A 43 6.57 8.30 5.86
C SER A 43 7.99 7.92 6.26
N ASP A 44 8.27 7.78 7.55
CA ASP A 44 9.58 7.35 8.06
C ASP A 44 10.00 6.05 7.39
N SER A 45 11.21 6.05 6.77
CA SER A 45 11.69 4.90 6.01
C SER A 45 11.85 3.61 6.81
N ARG A 46 11.90 3.72 8.14
CA ARG A 46 12.04 2.59 9.05
C ARG A 46 10.72 1.92 9.40
N ALA A 47 9.60 2.56 9.07
CA ALA A 47 8.27 2.16 9.52
C ALA A 47 7.35 1.82 8.36
N ASP A 48 7.87 1.18 7.32
CA ASP A 48 7.02 0.74 6.20
C ASP A 48 6.06 -0.35 6.69
N PRO A 49 4.74 -0.11 6.65
CA PRO A 49 3.77 -1.03 7.23
C PRO A 49 3.76 -2.40 6.55
N ALA A 50 3.95 -2.47 5.26
CA ALA A 50 3.97 -3.74 4.55
C ALA A 50 5.17 -4.60 4.98
N LEU A 51 6.33 -3.98 5.14
CA LEU A 51 7.52 -4.69 5.62
C LEU A 51 7.38 -5.13 7.07
N LEU A 52 6.87 -4.24 7.93
CA LEU A 52 6.72 -4.54 9.35
C LEU A 52 5.76 -5.69 9.61
N MET A 53 4.70 -5.79 8.82
CA MET A 53 3.66 -6.79 9.02
C MET A 53 3.77 -7.99 8.06
N GLY A 54 4.81 -8.02 7.25
CA GLY A 54 5.00 -9.13 6.31
C GLY A 54 3.87 -9.28 5.31
N CYS A 55 3.36 -8.17 4.80
CA CYS A 55 2.25 -8.19 3.87
C CYS A 55 2.69 -8.49 2.44
N ASP A 56 1.80 -9.14 1.71
CA ASP A 56 1.91 -9.31 0.27
C ASP A 56 1.13 -8.20 -0.46
N PRO A 57 1.41 -7.98 -1.75
CA PRO A 57 0.62 -7.03 -2.54
C PRO A 57 -0.88 -7.36 -2.48
N GLY A 58 -1.68 -6.34 -2.22
CA GLY A 58 -3.13 -6.47 -2.11
C GLY A 58 -3.66 -6.69 -0.69
N ASP A 59 -2.78 -6.97 0.29
CA ASP A 59 -3.21 -7.25 1.67
C ASP A 59 -3.74 -6.02 2.38
N ILE A 60 -3.10 -4.88 2.18
CA ILE A 60 -3.44 -3.63 2.87
C ILE A 60 -3.58 -2.47 1.90
N PHE A 61 -4.46 -1.53 2.22
CA PHE A 61 -4.61 -0.27 1.51
C PHE A 61 -3.94 0.81 2.35
N VAL A 62 -2.88 1.43 1.83
CA VAL A 62 -1.95 2.22 2.64
C VAL A 62 -1.93 3.67 2.22
N VAL A 63 -1.97 4.57 3.19
CA VAL A 63 -1.59 5.97 3.01
C VAL A 63 -0.51 6.33 4.03
N ARG A 64 0.50 7.04 3.58
CA ARG A 64 1.60 7.48 4.44
C ARG A 64 1.81 8.98 4.33
N ASN A 65 2.05 9.62 5.47
CA ASN A 65 2.41 11.03 5.53
C ASN A 65 3.37 11.26 6.70
N VAL A 66 3.88 12.48 6.84
CA VAL A 66 4.73 12.81 7.97
C VAL A 66 3.89 12.80 9.25
N ALA A 67 4.28 11.96 10.20
CA ALA A 67 3.63 11.77 11.51
C ALA A 67 2.25 11.11 11.46
N ASN A 68 1.92 10.38 10.40
CA ASN A 68 0.66 9.61 10.27
C ASN A 68 -0.59 10.39 10.68
N LEU A 69 -0.70 11.63 10.20
CA LEU A 69 -1.79 12.55 10.55
C LEU A 69 -3.08 12.20 9.83
N VAL A 70 -4.20 12.33 10.54
CA VAL A 70 -5.55 12.19 9.97
C VAL A 70 -6.28 13.50 10.20
N PRO A 71 -6.71 14.22 9.15
CA PRO A 71 -7.47 15.45 9.32
C PRO A 71 -8.87 15.17 9.85
N HIS A 72 -9.48 16.20 10.43
CA HIS A 72 -10.84 16.11 10.94
C HIS A 72 -11.84 15.88 9.81
N ALA A 73 -12.87 15.09 10.06
CA ALA A 73 -13.87 14.75 9.05
C ALA A 73 -14.63 15.98 8.52
N ASP A 74 -14.79 17.02 9.33
CA ASP A 74 -15.46 18.27 8.92
C ASP A 74 -14.64 19.11 7.94
N ASP A 75 -13.37 18.76 7.76
CA ASP A 75 -12.53 19.36 6.73
C ASP A 75 -12.75 18.70 5.34
N ALA A 76 -13.85 18.00 5.16
CA ALA A 76 -14.18 17.26 3.93
C ALA A 76 -14.25 18.14 2.67
N LEU A 77 -14.36 19.45 2.80
CA LEU A 77 -14.25 20.37 1.67
C LEU A 77 -12.80 20.58 1.22
N ARG A 78 -11.83 20.18 2.02
CA ARG A 78 -10.43 20.18 1.64
C ARG A 78 -10.12 18.94 0.82
N ARG A 79 -9.39 19.14 -0.25
CA ARG A 79 -8.85 18.02 -1.05
C ARG A 79 -7.67 17.42 -0.30
N ASP A 80 -7.95 16.50 0.59
CA ASP A 80 -6.95 15.85 1.42
C ASP A 80 -6.75 14.41 0.98
N ALA A 81 -5.49 14.01 0.83
CA ALA A 81 -5.14 12.67 0.36
C ALA A 81 -5.56 11.58 1.34
N VAL A 82 -5.45 11.83 2.65
CA VAL A 82 -5.83 10.83 3.66
C VAL A 82 -7.35 10.61 3.66
N LEU A 83 -8.13 11.69 3.59
CA LEU A 83 -9.59 11.57 3.50
C LEU A 83 -10.03 10.86 2.24
N ALA A 84 -9.36 11.11 1.12
CA ALA A 84 -9.63 10.40 -0.14
C ALA A 84 -9.38 8.90 -0.02
N VAL A 85 -8.30 8.50 0.64
CA VAL A 85 -7.97 7.09 0.87
C VAL A 85 -9.03 6.43 1.75
N LEU A 86 -9.42 7.09 2.83
CA LEU A 86 -10.47 6.57 3.73
C LEU A 86 -11.80 6.41 3.02
N GLU A 87 -12.20 7.41 2.25
CA GLU A 87 -13.46 7.36 1.50
C GLU A 87 -13.46 6.21 0.49
N TYR A 88 -12.41 6.13 -0.32
CA TYR A 88 -12.29 5.08 -1.32
C TYR A 88 -12.23 3.69 -0.68
N GLY A 89 -11.40 3.52 0.35
CA GLY A 89 -11.23 2.24 1.03
C GLY A 89 -12.49 1.73 1.69
N VAL A 90 -13.23 2.61 2.37
CA VAL A 90 -14.46 2.21 3.05
C VAL A 90 -15.63 2.02 2.08
N HIS A 91 -15.84 2.97 1.17
CA HIS A 91 -17.02 2.97 0.30
C HIS A 91 -16.88 2.12 -0.95
N HIS A 92 -15.71 2.10 -1.57
CA HIS A 92 -15.49 1.36 -2.82
C HIS A 92 -14.84 0.01 -2.60
N LEU A 93 -13.83 -0.09 -1.75
CA LEU A 93 -13.14 -1.35 -1.48
C LEU A 93 -13.79 -2.15 -0.37
N LYS A 94 -14.72 -1.56 0.38
CA LYS A 94 -15.48 -2.22 1.46
C LYS A 94 -14.59 -2.78 2.56
N VAL A 95 -13.52 -2.06 2.89
CA VAL A 95 -12.65 -2.43 4.01
C VAL A 95 -13.38 -2.19 5.34
N GLU A 96 -13.34 -3.17 6.20
CA GLU A 96 -13.93 -3.13 7.54
C GLU A 96 -12.80 -2.95 8.58
#